data_b8e3d664a2e511552ec0b9d204e705ba
#
_entry.id   b8e3d664a2e511552ec0b9d204e705ba
#
_cell.length_a   1.000
_cell.length_b   1.000
_cell.length_c   1.000
_cell.angle_alpha   90.00
_cell.angle_beta   90.00
_cell.angle_gamma   90.00
#
_symmetry.space_group_name_H-M   'P 1'
#
loop_
_entity.id
_entity.type
_entity.pdbx_description
1 polymer ?
#
loop_
_entity_poly.entity_id
_entity_poly.type
_entity_poly.pdbx_seq_one_letter_code
_entity_poly.pdbx_strand_id
1 'polypeptide(L)'
;MGLRGPKPLPENVKAFTGARTRPLRAADLSDGVHPEVGLPDMPKHLSREARAEWKRVTPELLELGLLTRIDRTALELYVRAYGRLQQVERALWARQQQAIEDGGDVTEALIQYTPTGFQRESILARQAAELSREVDRYLASFGMSPSARSRVTASRNDAQYKLPGMESDPAQQGFGAI
;
A
#
# COMPACT_ATOMS: atom_id res chain seq x y z
N MET A 1 25.90 6.48 7.61
CA MET A 1 26.32 6.71 6.20
C MET A 1 25.15 6.36 5.30
N GLY A 2 24.57 7.35 4.60
CA GLY A 2 23.46 7.11 3.68
C GLY A 2 23.97 6.48 2.37
N LEU A 3 23.33 5.43 1.91
CA LEU A 3 23.58 4.85 0.60
C LEU A 3 23.22 5.88 -0.47
N ARG A 4 24.24 6.45 -1.14
CA ARG A 4 24.07 7.34 -2.29
C ARG A 4 23.82 6.47 -3.52
N GLY A 5 22.65 6.56 -4.13
CA GLY A 5 22.33 5.90 -5.38
C GLY A 5 20.83 5.59 -5.50
N PRO A 6 20.32 5.35 -6.71
CA PRO A 6 18.97 4.88 -6.92
C PRO A 6 18.80 3.51 -6.24
N LYS A 7 17.58 3.27 -5.71
CA LYS A 7 17.26 1.97 -5.11
C LYS A 7 17.54 0.84 -6.10
N PRO A 8 18.11 -0.28 -5.67
CA PRO A 8 18.38 -1.40 -6.56
C PRO A 8 17.09 -1.91 -7.20
N LEU A 9 17.15 -2.15 -8.50
CA LEU A 9 16.03 -2.72 -9.24
C LEU A 9 15.83 -4.18 -8.82
N PRO A 10 14.57 -4.65 -8.75
CA PRO A 10 14.26 -6.07 -8.57
C PRO A 10 14.93 -6.91 -9.67
N GLU A 11 15.34 -8.11 -9.35
CA GLU A 11 16.15 -8.94 -10.22
C GLU A 11 15.46 -9.41 -11.49
N ASN A 12 14.15 -9.66 -11.42
CA ASN A 12 13.32 -9.93 -12.58
C ASN A 12 13.37 -8.77 -13.60
N VAL A 13 13.44 -7.51 -13.12
CA VAL A 13 13.58 -6.32 -13.98
C VAL A 13 14.99 -6.21 -14.55
N LYS A 14 16.03 -6.58 -13.78
CA LYS A 14 17.41 -6.62 -14.25
C LYS A 14 17.59 -7.64 -15.36
N ALA A 15 16.94 -8.81 -15.27
CA ALA A 15 16.98 -9.84 -16.28
C ALA A 15 16.39 -9.35 -17.62
N PHE A 16 15.33 -8.55 -17.59
CA PHE A 16 14.71 -7.97 -18.79
C PHE A 16 15.50 -6.82 -19.42
N THR A 17 16.22 -6.05 -18.62
CA THR A 17 16.96 -4.87 -19.11
C THR A 17 18.37 -5.18 -19.60
N GLY A 18 18.78 -6.46 -19.62
CA GLY A 18 20.12 -6.87 -20.06
C GLY A 18 21.25 -6.33 -19.19
N ALA A 19 20.93 -5.82 -18.01
CA ALA A 19 21.94 -5.41 -17.04
C ALA A 19 22.78 -6.63 -16.66
N ARG A 20 24.12 -6.50 -16.64
CA ARG A 20 25.03 -7.58 -16.20
C ARG A 20 24.61 -8.04 -14.80
N THR A 21 23.81 -9.09 -14.75
CA THR A 21 23.48 -9.76 -13.51
C THR A 21 24.63 -10.68 -13.16
N ARG A 22 25.28 -10.44 -12.02
CA ARG A 22 26.11 -11.46 -11.41
C ARG A 22 25.20 -12.67 -11.20
N PRO A 23 25.59 -13.88 -11.67
CA PRO A 23 24.79 -15.06 -11.40
C PRO A 23 24.62 -15.17 -9.88
N LEU A 24 23.37 -15.02 -9.42
CA LEU A 24 23.04 -15.16 -8.01
C LEU A 24 23.30 -16.60 -7.63
N ARG A 25 24.08 -16.77 -6.57
CA ARG A 25 24.16 -18.08 -5.91
C ARG A 25 22.77 -18.35 -5.32
N ALA A 26 22.33 -19.60 -5.36
CA ALA A 26 21.04 -20.01 -4.75
C ALA A 26 20.90 -19.53 -3.30
N ALA A 27 22.02 -19.36 -2.57
CA ALA A 27 22.09 -18.78 -1.24
C ALA A 27 21.72 -17.26 -1.20
N ASP A 28 21.93 -16.52 -2.30
CA ASP A 28 21.60 -15.08 -2.36
C ASP A 28 20.11 -14.85 -2.62
N LEU A 29 19.37 -15.90 -3.00
CA LEU A 29 17.93 -15.88 -3.27
C LEU A 29 17.09 -16.21 -2.03
N SER A 30 17.70 -16.74 -0.98
CA SER A 30 16.97 -17.33 0.14
C SER A 30 16.91 -16.48 1.41
N ASP A 31 17.65 -15.38 1.53
CA ASP A 31 17.89 -14.76 2.84
C ASP A 31 17.31 -13.35 3.06
N GLY A 32 16.16 -13.06 2.49
CA GLY A 32 15.29 -12.05 3.10
C GLY A 32 14.62 -12.67 4.35
N VAL A 33 14.60 -11.96 5.46
CA VAL A 33 13.72 -12.33 6.58
C VAL A 33 12.30 -12.33 6.02
N HIS A 34 11.71 -13.51 5.84
CA HIS A 34 10.31 -13.68 5.45
C HIS A 34 9.47 -13.86 6.72
N PRO A 35 8.88 -12.77 7.26
CA PRO A 35 7.99 -12.90 8.40
C PRO A 35 6.81 -13.78 8.01
N GLU A 36 6.35 -14.59 8.95
CA GLU A 36 5.16 -15.43 8.74
C GLU A 36 3.94 -14.54 8.40
N VAL A 37 3.21 -14.95 7.37
CA VAL A 37 1.91 -14.36 7.05
C VAL A 37 1.00 -14.50 8.26
N GLY A 38 0.45 -13.42 8.72
CA GLY A 38 -0.36 -13.44 9.93
C GLY A 38 -1.20 -12.19 10.10
N LEU A 39 -2.37 -12.38 10.70
CA LEU A 39 -3.30 -11.31 11.00
C LEU A 39 -2.77 -10.46 12.17
N PRO A 40 -2.50 -9.16 11.97
CA PRO A 40 -2.18 -8.27 13.08
C PRO A 40 -3.44 -7.90 13.88
N ASP A 41 -3.27 -7.70 15.18
CA ASP A 41 -4.36 -7.26 16.06
C ASP A 41 -4.78 -5.82 15.74
N MET A 42 -6.09 -5.62 15.60
CA MET A 42 -6.66 -4.30 15.33
C MET A 42 -6.50 -3.37 16.55
N PRO A 43 -5.92 -2.17 16.38
CA PRO A 43 -5.82 -1.20 17.46
C PRO A 43 -7.21 -0.73 17.96
N LYS A 44 -7.37 -0.62 19.29
CA LYS A 44 -8.65 -0.25 19.91
C LYS A 44 -9.05 1.22 19.69
N HIS A 45 -8.06 2.09 19.46
CA HIS A 45 -8.23 3.55 19.38
C HIS A 45 -8.56 4.08 17.97
N LEU A 46 -8.82 3.20 17.01
CA LEU A 46 -9.17 3.61 15.65
C LEU A 46 -10.54 4.31 15.58
N SER A 47 -10.63 5.34 14.75
CA SER A 47 -11.91 5.96 14.40
C SER A 47 -12.85 4.96 13.72
N ARG A 48 -14.12 5.32 13.59
CA ARG A 48 -15.13 4.49 12.92
C ARG A 48 -14.71 4.16 11.48
N GLU A 49 -14.26 5.16 10.73
CA GLU A 49 -13.83 5.04 9.33
C GLU A 49 -12.56 4.19 9.21
N ALA A 50 -11.57 4.47 10.05
CA ALA A 50 -10.33 3.70 10.07
C ALA A 50 -10.57 2.22 10.44
N ARG A 51 -11.50 1.96 11.35
CA ARG A 51 -11.89 0.59 11.73
C ARG A 51 -12.61 -0.13 10.60
N ALA A 52 -13.47 0.58 9.87
CA ALA A 52 -14.16 0.01 8.71
C ALA A 52 -13.15 -0.37 7.62
N GLU A 53 -12.20 0.53 7.34
CA GLU A 53 -11.15 0.28 6.36
C GLU A 53 -10.22 -0.86 6.78
N TRP A 54 -9.83 -0.94 8.06
CA TRP A 54 -9.06 -2.07 8.58
C TRP A 54 -9.75 -3.41 8.27
N LYS A 55 -11.05 -3.51 8.59
CA LYS A 55 -11.84 -4.73 8.35
C LYS A 55 -11.97 -5.06 6.86
N ARG A 56 -11.95 -4.06 6.00
CA ARG A 56 -12.05 -4.24 4.54
C ARG A 56 -10.75 -4.77 3.95
N VAL A 57 -9.62 -4.12 4.25
CA VAL A 57 -8.35 -4.42 3.55
C VAL A 57 -7.59 -5.60 4.15
N THR A 58 -7.73 -5.83 5.45
CA THR A 58 -6.94 -6.87 6.15
C THR A 58 -7.14 -8.27 5.58
N PRO A 59 -8.39 -8.76 5.34
CA PRO A 59 -8.58 -10.08 4.76
C PRO A 59 -8.00 -10.19 3.35
N GLU A 60 -8.16 -9.17 2.52
CA GLU A 60 -7.63 -9.16 1.15
C GLU A 60 -6.09 -9.20 1.13
N LEU A 61 -5.43 -8.40 1.99
CA LEU A 61 -3.98 -8.39 2.09
C LEU A 61 -3.44 -9.71 2.66
N LEU A 62 -4.17 -10.33 3.57
CA LEU A 62 -3.81 -11.61 4.14
C LEU A 62 -3.92 -12.73 3.09
N GLU A 63 -5.01 -12.76 2.31
CA GLU A 63 -5.22 -13.70 1.22
C GLU A 63 -4.15 -13.60 0.13
N LEU A 64 -3.71 -12.38 -0.17
CA LEU A 64 -2.61 -12.14 -1.09
C LEU A 64 -1.23 -12.46 -0.51
N GLY A 65 -1.13 -12.83 0.77
CA GLY A 65 0.14 -13.08 1.45
C GLY A 65 1.00 -11.83 1.63
N LEU A 66 0.39 -10.66 1.61
CA LEU A 66 1.07 -9.36 1.70
C LEU A 66 1.08 -8.79 3.12
N LEU A 67 0.49 -9.49 4.09
CA LEU A 67 0.33 -9.01 5.46
C LEU A 67 0.98 -9.97 6.45
N THR A 68 1.78 -9.41 7.34
CA THR A 68 2.42 -10.11 8.44
C THR A 68 2.09 -9.44 9.77
N ARG A 69 2.36 -10.11 10.89
CA ARG A 69 2.11 -9.54 12.22
C ARG A 69 2.92 -8.27 12.50
N ILE A 70 4.09 -8.12 11.90
CA ILE A 70 4.94 -6.93 12.08
C ILE A 70 4.42 -5.70 11.32
N ASP A 71 3.55 -5.90 10.32
CA ASP A 71 2.99 -4.81 9.51
C ASP A 71 1.87 -4.03 10.22
N ARG A 72 1.55 -4.41 11.48
CA ARG A 72 0.51 -3.78 12.28
C ARG A 72 0.58 -2.26 12.29
N THR A 73 1.76 -1.70 12.56
CA THR A 73 1.95 -0.25 12.66
C THR A 73 1.79 0.43 11.31
N ALA A 74 2.33 -0.15 10.24
CA ALA A 74 2.18 0.38 8.89
C ALA A 74 0.71 0.39 8.46
N LEU A 75 -0.01 -0.71 8.70
CA LEU A 75 -1.44 -0.82 8.42
C LEU A 75 -2.26 0.15 9.28
N GLU A 76 -1.90 0.33 10.55
CA GLU A 76 -2.54 1.31 11.43
C GLU A 76 -2.40 2.74 10.89
N LEU A 77 -1.20 3.13 10.48
CA LEU A 77 -0.95 4.45 9.91
C LEU A 77 -1.76 4.66 8.62
N TYR A 78 -1.80 3.66 7.74
CA TYR A 78 -2.61 3.70 6.53
C TYR A 78 -4.09 3.96 6.84
N VAL A 79 -4.71 3.11 7.66
CA VAL A 79 -6.16 3.23 7.92
C VAL A 79 -6.51 4.51 8.69
N ARG A 80 -5.60 5.04 9.51
CA ARG A 80 -5.77 6.32 10.18
C ARG A 80 -5.72 7.49 9.19
N ALA A 81 -4.77 7.48 8.26
CA ALA A 81 -4.70 8.48 7.19
C ALA A 81 -5.96 8.42 6.32
N TYR A 82 -6.38 7.23 5.91
CA TYR A 82 -7.61 7.02 5.17
C TYR A 82 -8.86 7.50 5.93
N GLY A 83 -8.99 7.14 7.21
CA GLY A 83 -10.12 7.57 8.04
C GLY A 83 -10.20 9.09 8.20
N ARG A 84 -9.05 9.76 8.36
CA ARG A 84 -8.99 11.24 8.38
C ARG A 84 -9.35 11.84 7.03
N LEU A 85 -8.87 11.27 5.92
CA LEU A 85 -9.23 11.70 4.58
C LEU A 85 -10.75 11.66 4.41
N GLN A 86 -11.40 10.57 4.77
CA GLN A 86 -12.86 10.43 4.70
C GLN A 86 -13.61 11.48 5.54
N GLN A 87 -13.07 11.88 6.69
CA GLN A 87 -13.67 12.93 7.53
C GLN A 87 -13.50 14.31 6.90
N VAL A 88 -12.32 14.61 6.37
CA VAL A 88 -12.02 15.90 5.73
C VAL A 88 -12.84 16.05 4.45
N GLU A 89 -12.91 15.02 3.62
CA GLU A 89 -13.72 15.01 2.40
C GLU A 89 -15.22 15.23 2.69
N ARG A 90 -15.75 14.61 3.73
CA ARG A 90 -17.13 14.86 4.16
C ARG A 90 -17.35 16.32 4.62
N ALA A 91 -16.38 16.86 5.37
CA ALA A 91 -16.46 18.26 5.81
C ALA A 91 -16.36 19.24 4.63
N LEU A 92 -15.51 18.94 3.65
CA LEU A 92 -15.38 19.72 2.43
C LEU A 92 -16.66 19.65 1.60
N TRP A 93 -17.20 18.45 1.40
CA TRP A 93 -18.47 18.26 0.70
C TRP A 93 -19.62 19.03 1.38
N ALA A 94 -19.74 18.97 2.71
CA ALA A 94 -20.76 19.73 3.45
C ALA A 94 -20.63 21.24 3.21
N ARG A 95 -19.41 21.78 3.17
CA ARG A 95 -19.16 23.17 2.83
C ARG A 95 -19.55 23.52 1.39
N GLN A 96 -19.30 22.62 0.44
CA GLN A 96 -19.72 22.81 -0.95
C GLN A 96 -21.24 22.84 -1.07
N GLN A 97 -21.95 21.97 -0.37
CA GLN A 97 -23.41 22.00 -0.34
C GLN A 97 -23.93 23.29 0.27
N GLN A 98 -23.35 23.76 1.36
CA GLN A 98 -23.72 25.02 1.98
C GLN A 98 -23.52 26.21 1.02
N ALA A 99 -22.40 26.25 0.29
CA ALA A 99 -22.15 27.30 -0.69
C ALA A 99 -23.20 27.32 -1.79
N ILE A 100 -23.64 26.14 -2.27
CA ILE A 100 -24.73 26.03 -3.26
C ILE A 100 -26.05 26.54 -2.68
N GLU A 101 -26.41 26.14 -1.45
CA GLU A 101 -27.64 26.57 -0.77
C GLU A 101 -27.67 28.09 -0.57
N ASP A 102 -26.52 28.69 -0.32
CA ASP A 102 -26.35 30.15 -0.17
C ASP A 102 -26.33 30.89 -1.53
N GLY A 103 -26.49 30.16 -2.66
CA GLY A 103 -26.52 30.73 -4.02
C GLY A 103 -25.14 31.05 -4.61
N GLY A 104 -24.07 30.54 -3.98
CA GLY A 104 -22.69 30.66 -4.44
C GLY A 104 -22.22 29.47 -5.28
N ASP A 105 -20.92 29.40 -5.51
CA ASP A 105 -20.26 28.36 -6.30
C ASP A 105 -19.53 27.35 -5.41
N VAL A 106 -19.48 26.07 -5.83
CA VAL A 106 -18.76 25.00 -5.12
C VAL A 106 -17.28 25.31 -4.88
N THR A 107 -16.70 26.15 -5.72
CA THR A 107 -15.29 26.57 -5.59
C THR A 107 -15.05 27.47 -4.39
N GLU A 108 -16.09 28.14 -3.87
CA GLU A 108 -15.99 28.96 -2.66
C GLU A 108 -15.56 28.15 -1.44
N ALA A 109 -15.95 26.87 -1.36
CA ALA A 109 -15.50 25.98 -0.32
C ALA A 109 -14.00 25.67 -0.36
N LEU A 110 -13.36 25.85 -1.52
CA LEU A 110 -11.93 25.63 -1.74
C LEU A 110 -11.09 26.84 -1.37
N ILE A 111 -11.73 28.00 -1.17
CA ILE A 111 -11.06 29.27 -0.91
C ILE A 111 -11.37 29.72 0.53
N GLN A 112 -10.39 30.30 1.18
CA GLN A 112 -10.52 30.95 2.46
C GLN A 112 -9.94 32.36 2.38
N TYR A 113 -10.67 33.35 2.88
CA TYR A 113 -10.18 34.72 2.96
C TYR A 113 -9.47 34.94 4.29
N THR A 114 -8.31 35.59 4.24
CA THR A 114 -7.63 36.05 5.44
C THR A 114 -8.34 37.32 5.98
N PRO A 115 -8.11 37.70 7.25
CA PRO A 115 -8.66 38.96 7.78
C PRO A 115 -8.26 40.23 6.98
N THR A 116 -7.18 40.13 6.20
CA THR A 116 -6.67 41.19 5.32
C THR A 116 -7.21 41.12 3.89
N GLY A 117 -8.17 40.20 3.62
CA GLY A 117 -8.83 40.04 2.33
C GLY A 117 -8.07 39.20 1.29
N PHE A 118 -6.92 38.62 1.63
CA PHE A 118 -6.20 37.75 0.69
C PHE A 118 -6.89 36.38 0.57
N GLN A 119 -7.04 35.92 -0.67
CA GLN A 119 -7.49 34.59 -0.97
C GLN A 119 -6.38 33.56 -0.75
N ARG A 120 -6.70 32.48 -0.09
CA ARG A 120 -5.82 31.32 0.05
C ARG A 120 -6.62 30.01 -0.07
N GLU A 121 -5.94 28.94 -0.34
CA GLU A 121 -6.52 27.60 -0.31
C GLU A 121 -7.14 27.30 1.05
N SER A 122 -8.33 26.73 1.05
CA SER A 122 -9.02 26.25 2.26
C SER A 122 -8.17 25.23 3.00
N ILE A 123 -8.17 25.31 4.33
CA ILE A 123 -7.45 24.36 5.18
C ILE A 123 -7.93 22.93 4.91
N LEU A 124 -9.24 22.74 4.70
CA LEU A 124 -9.80 21.41 4.40
C LEU A 124 -9.31 20.89 3.05
N ALA A 125 -9.29 21.73 2.00
CA ALA A 125 -8.80 21.34 0.68
C ALA A 125 -7.33 20.92 0.73
N ARG A 126 -6.48 21.71 1.41
CA ARG A 126 -5.08 21.37 1.61
C ARG A 126 -4.90 20.08 2.40
N GLN A 127 -5.62 19.89 3.49
CA GLN A 127 -5.57 18.66 4.28
C GLN A 127 -6.03 17.43 3.46
N ALA A 128 -7.07 17.56 2.65
CA ALA A 128 -7.51 16.50 1.75
C ALA A 128 -6.39 16.11 0.78
N ALA A 129 -5.74 17.09 0.15
CA ALA A 129 -4.65 16.84 -0.78
C ALA A 129 -3.41 16.22 -0.10
N GLU A 130 -3.06 16.64 1.10
CA GLU A 130 -1.95 16.07 1.88
C GLU A 130 -2.25 14.61 2.28
N LEU A 131 -3.44 14.36 2.82
CA LEU A 131 -3.86 13.01 3.25
C LEU A 131 -4.01 12.06 2.05
N SER A 132 -4.49 12.55 0.90
CA SER A 132 -4.56 11.74 -0.33
C SER A 132 -3.18 11.27 -0.77
N ARG A 133 -2.17 12.14 -0.75
CA ARG A 133 -0.78 11.77 -1.07
C ARG A 133 -0.18 10.80 -0.03
N GLU A 134 -0.57 10.93 1.23
CA GLU A 134 -0.14 10.01 2.29
C GLU A 134 -0.75 8.63 2.08
N VAL A 135 -2.06 8.55 1.83
CA VAL A 135 -2.78 7.31 1.51
C VAL A 135 -2.17 6.65 0.27
N ASP A 136 -1.88 7.40 -0.77
CA ASP A 136 -1.30 6.87 -2.03
C ASP A 136 0.07 6.22 -1.78
N ARG A 137 0.90 6.81 -0.90
CA ARG A 137 2.18 6.21 -0.49
C ARG A 137 2.01 4.88 0.23
N TYR A 138 0.99 4.76 1.10
CA TYR A 138 0.69 3.49 1.77
C TYR A 138 0.13 2.45 0.80
N LEU A 139 -0.77 2.84 -0.11
CA LEU A 139 -1.28 1.96 -1.16
C LEU A 139 -0.14 1.37 -2.01
N ALA A 140 0.84 2.21 -2.35
CA ALA A 140 2.03 1.77 -3.07
C ALA A 140 2.90 0.82 -2.23
N SER A 141 3.04 1.08 -0.92
CA SER A 141 3.85 0.24 -0.01
C SER A 141 3.27 -1.16 0.16
N PHE A 142 1.95 -1.26 0.29
CA PHE A 142 1.24 -2.54 0.43
C PHE A 142 0.94 -3.24 -0.90
N GLY A 143 1.39 -2.69 -2.04
CA GLY A 143 1.09 -3.27 -3.35
C GLY A 143 -0.38 -3.19 -3.75
N MET A 144 -1.16 -2.29 -3.13
CA MET A 144 -2.59 -2.13 -3.43
C MET A 144 -2.84 -1.37 -4.75
N SER A 145 -1.84 -0.70 -5.30
CA SER A 145 -1.94 -0.11 -6.63
C SER A 145 -1.47 -1.08 -7.73
N PRO A 146 -2.03 -1.03 -8.94
CA PRO A 146 -1.62 -1.92 -10.05
C PRO A 146 -0.12 -1.84 -10.37
N SER A 147 0.45 -0.64 -10.34
CA SER A 147 1.88 -0.41 -10.58
C SER A 147 2.79 -0.89 -9.44
N ALA A 148 2.28 -0.95 -8.23
CA ALA A 148 3.03 -1.41 -7.07
C ALA A 148 3.03 -2.93 -6.95
N ARG A 149 1.97 -3.62 -7.40
CA ARG A 149 1.87 -5.09 -7.33
C ARG A 149 3.02 -5.82 -8.00
N SER A 150 3.55 -5.31 -9.09
CA SER A 150 4.71 -5.89 -9.75
C SER A 150 6.02 -5.79 -8.95
N ARG A 151 6.06 -4.96 -7.92
CA ARG A 151 7.24 -4.69 -7.08
C ARG A 151 7.18 -5.37 -5.71
N VAL A 152 5.98 -5.75 -5.28
CA VAL A 152 5.76 -6.40 -3.98
C VAL A 152 5.78 -7.90 -4.19
N THR A 153 6.74 -8.57 -3.56
CA THR A 153 6.79 -10.03 -3.53
C THR A 153 5.90 -10.50 -2.37
N ALA A 154 4.84 -11.22 -2.70
CA ALA A 154 4.03 -11.86 -1.68
C ALA A 154 4.88 -12.86 -0.89
N SER A 155 4.73 -12.90 0.42
CA SER A 155 5.29 -13.95 1.26
C SER A 155 4.57 -15.25 0.88
N ARG A 156 5.21 -16.09 0.07
CA ARG A 156 4.62 -17.35 -0.40
C ARG A 156 4.45 -18.31 0.77
N ASN A 157 3.23 -18.56 1.15
CA ASN A 157 2.91 -19.80 1.82
C ASN A 157 2.91 -20.90 0.74
N ASP A 158 4.01 -21.63 0.61
CA ASP A 158 4.16 -22.73 -0.39
C ASP A 158 3.09 -23.83 -0.24
N ALA A 159 2.31 -23.80 0.83
CA ALA A 159 1.19 -24.71 1.05
C ALA A 159 -0.08 -24.38 0.22
N GLN A 160 -0.21 -23.15 -0.30
CA GLN A 160 -1.45 -22.69 -0.96
C GLN A 160 -1.44 -22.79 -2.49
N TYR A 161 -0.29 -23.06 -3.11
CA TYR A 161 -0.17 -23.17 -4.58
C TYR A 161 0.25 -24.55 -5.06
N LYS A 162 -0.23 -25.62 -4.44
CA LYS A 162 -0.37 -26.89 -5.15
C LYS A 162 -1.62 -26.79 -6.02
N LEU A 163 -1.42 -26.35 -7.26
CA LEU A 163 -2.46 -26.52 -8.27
C LEU A 163 -2.85 -27.99 -8.32
N PRO A 164 -4.14 -28.35 -8.23
CA PRO A 164 -4.59 -29.73 -8.38
C PRO A 164 -4.13 -30.22 -9.76
N GLY A 165 -3.23 -31.21 -9.81
CA GLY A 165 -2.72 -31.80 -11.03
C GLY A 165 -1.24 -31.53 -11.36
N MET A 166 -0.52 -30.76 -10.54
CA MET A 166 0.94 -30.63 -10.63
C MET A 166 1.61 -31.43 -9.51
N GLU A 167 1.41 -32.73 -9.52
CA GLU A 167 2.30 -33.65 -8.81
C GLU A 167 3.66 -33.59 -9.52
N SER A 168 4.72 -33.35 -8.75
CA SER A 168 6.09 -33.40 -9.26
C SER A 168 6.29 -34.77 -9.92
N ASP A 169 6.47 -34.77 -11.24
CA ASP A 169 6.75 -35.95 -12.04
C ASP A 169 8.02 -36.62 -11.46
N PRO A 170 7.93 -37.86 -10.92
CA PRO A 170 9.06 -38.57 -10.38
C PRO A 170 10.14 -38.91 -11.42
N ALA A 171 9.89 -38.63 -12.69
CA ALA A 171 10.81 -38.93 -13.79
C ALA A 171 12.01 -37.98 -13.90
N GLN A 172 12.09 -36.87 -13.14
CA GLN A 172 13.25 -35.96 -13.14
C GLN A 172 14.34 -36.31 -12.13
N GLN A 173 14.24 -37.39 -11.38
CA GLN A 173 15.27 -37.86 -10.43
C GLN A 173 16.22 -38.91 -11.01
N GLY A 174 16.30 -39.11 -12.30
CA GLY A 174 17.05 -40.22 -12.89
C GLY A 174 17.89 -39.95 -14.10
N PHE A 175 18.68 -38.85 -14.15
CA PHE A 175 19.78 -38.74 -15.13
C PHE A 175 21.03 -38.19 -14.48
N GLY A 176 21.81 -39.09 -13.90
CA GLY A 176 23.10 -38.73 -13.31
C GLY A 176 23.84 -39.89 -12.67
N ALA A 177 23.87 -41.04 -13.34
CA ALA A 177 24.78 -42.11 -12.99
C ALA A 177 25.04 -43.00 -14.22
N ILE A 178 25.95 -42.63 -15.07
CA ILE A 178 26.94 -43.49 -15.77
C ILE A 178 28.18 -42.65 -15.98
#